data_19c58805928ca8da050673168d209e86
#
_entry.id   19c58805928ca8da050673168d209e86
#
_cell.length_a   1.000
_cell.length_b   1.000
_cell.length_c   1.000
_cell.angle_alpha   90.00
_cell.angle_beta   90.00
_cell.angle_gamma   90.00
#
_symmetry.space_group_name_H-M   'P 1'
#
loop_
_entity.id
_entity.type
_entity.pdbx_description
1 polymer ?
#
loop_
_entity_poly.entity_id
_entity_poly.type
_entity_poly.pdbx_seq_one_letter_code
_entity_poly.pdbx_strand_id
1 'polypeptide(L)'
;MRFSNAFAIGCTFVFSTAIVLPLHAADPSSDSERLQNLEKAVRQLQQRNAELEKEVEQLKAKGGPFAPILAKPEEKAVAGNANKAVFTAPSPPPVDVHPGGSEYKLTLGGYIQANLESGDVSAFEGRFGATALKDRFRLRRARITLTGDFAEQFDFKIEGDLEQSDAAITALKSVDVATGKTTTVTNSNRTEFSGTDIFINWHGIPEMNLKVGQWKAPFGLEQITPDTQIYTIERSLPTGALTPERQIGVQLWGKPLTNVLPDEKDLVTYYAGVFNGNGRNFNNNDNNEFMYVARLELLPFKGQVMGQEASLKLGGDYLFSRDETGTNIAPALNLKVNPDGSLTSFTLAGPDERHAYSFDAWLKIGPFDLIGEYLDEKVRSRGGAFNDFEANGFYVQGSYFLLAKRLQAVAKWEHLNPGQLGSDGIESVTGGLNYYVHGDNVKVMADYVHTWSDFREAHPQLGDDQFDELLLRLQVLF
;
A
#
# COMPACT_ATOMS: atom_id res chain seq x y z
N MET A 1 -16.76 -44.50 30.76
CA MET A 1 -15.79 -45.29 29.98
C MET A 1 -14.73 -44.35 29.47
N ARG A 2 -13.50 -44.54 29.93
CA ARG A 2 -12.30 -43.79 29.51
C ARG A 2 -11.86 -44.23 28.14
N PHE A 3 -11.44 -43.33 27.25
CA PHE A 3 -10.29 -43.57 26.39
C PHE A 3 -9.58 -42.26 26.13
N SER A 4 -8.41 -42.21 26.71
CA SER A 4 -7.29 -41.28 26.48
C SER A 4 -6.55 -41.76 25.23
N ASN A 5 -6.10 -40.83 24.36
CA ASN A 5 -4.85 -41.03 23.63
C ASN A 5 -4.29 -39.67 23.21
N ALA A 6 -3.20 -39.35 23.88
CA ALA A 6 -2.28 -38.27 23.57
C ALA A 6 -1.42 -38.64 22.35
N PHE A 7 -1.24 -37.72 21.42
CA PHE A 7 -0.11 -37.73 20.48
C PHE A 7 0.71 -36.47 20.71
N ALA A 8 1.77 -36.62 21.46
CA ALA A 8 2.82 -35.62 21.65
C ALA A 8 3.86 -35.86 20.55
N ILE A 9 4.05 -34.86 19.66
CA ILE A 9 5.25 -34.79 18.81
C ILE A 9 6.10 -33.67 19.40
N GLY A 10 7.15 -34.05 20.12
CA GLY A 10 8.16 -33.17 20.65
C GLY A 10 9.11 -32.71 19.54
N CYS A 11 9.17 -31.42 19.29
CA CYS A 11 10.32 -30.79 18.66
C CYS A 11 11.17 -30.15 19.74
N THR A 12 12.25 -30.84 20.08
CA THR A 12 13.28 -30.36 21.02
C THR A 12 14.17 -29.37 20.26
N PHE A 13 13.99 -28.07 20.51
CA PHE A 13 14.99 -27.08 20.14
C PHE A 13 15.98 -26.91 21.30
N VAL A 14 17.21 -27.30 21.02
CA VAL A 14 18.37 -27.08 21.89
C VAL A 14 18.77 -25.60 21.82
N PHE A 15 18.53 -24.84 22.86
CA PHE A 15 19.14 -23.54 23.06
C PHE A 15 20.47 -23.73 23.78
N SER A 16 21.56 -23.50 23.07
CA SER A 16 22.91 -23.46 23.65
C SER A 16 23.30 -22.03 23.99
N THR A 17 23.54 -21.82 25.26
CA THR A 17 24.54 -20.97 25.94
C THR A 17 24.74 -19.54 25.48
N ALA A 18 24.26 -18.62 26.32
CA ALA A 18 24.69 -17.24 26.38
C ALA A 18 26.21 -17.15 26.64
N ILE A 19 26.95 -16.57 25.70
CA ILE A 19 28.33 -16.12 25.92
C ILE A 19 28.25 -14.68 26.40
N VAL A 20 28.51 -14.50 27.73
CA VAL A 20 28.83 -13.19 28.29
C VAL A 20 30.25 -12.83 27.88
N LEU A 21 30.38 -11.85 26.95
CA LEU A 21 31.66 -11.24 26.65
C LEU A 21 31.95 -10.13 27.63
N PRO A 22 33.13 -10.10 28.27
CA PRO A 22 33.54 -9.01 29.16
C PRO A 22 33.82 -7.74 28.33
N LEU A 23 33.32 -6.60 28.85
CA LEU A 23 33.71 -5.28 28.35
C LEU A 23 35.22 -5.10 28.56
N HIS A 24 35.99 -5.18 27.49
CA HIS A 24 37.38 -4.74 27.50
C HIS A 24 37.42 -3.25 27.18
N ALA A 25 38.09 -2.49 28.01
CA ALA A 25 38.45 -1.11 27.76
C ALA A 25 39.25 -1.01 26.46
N ALA A 26 38.90 -0.06 25.63
CA ALA A 26 39.56 0.18 24.34
C ALA A 26 41.04 0.51 24.55
N ASP A 27 41.93 -0.29 23.94
CA ASP A 27 43.35 -0.10 23.93
C ASP A 27 43.72 1.03 22.96
N PRO A 28 44.44 2.09 23.35
CA PRO A 28 44.80 3.22 22.50
C PRO A 28 45.65 2.83 21.26
N SER A 29 46.26 1.62 21.28
CA SER A 29 47.00 1.09 20.12
C SER A 29 46.14 0.70 18.92
N SER A 30 44.88 0.35 19.14
CA SER A 30 43.93 -0.04 18.11
C SER A 30 43.42 1.15 17.26
N ASP A 31 43.38 2.34 17.81
CA ASP A 31 42.91 3.54 17.10
C ASP A 31 43.95 4.08 16.12
N SER A 32 45.25 3.91 16.43
CA SER A 32 46.33 4.26 15.54
C SER A 32 46.41 3.35 14.30
N GLU A 33 46.19 2.05 14.47
CA GLU A 33 46.13 1.10 13.34
C GLU A 33 44.86 1.33 12.48
N ARG A 34 43.74 1.67 13.11
CA ARG A 34 42.51 2.02 12.39
C ARG A 34 42.67 3.30 11.55
N LEU A 35 43.33 4.32 12.11
CA LEU A 35 43.65 5.55 11.40
C LEU A 35 44.57 5.29 10.19
N GLN A 36 45.60 4.49 10.36
CA GLN A 36 46.48 4.12 9.24
C GLN A 36 45.76 3.33 8.15
N ASN A 37 44.86 2.42 8.53
CA ASN A 37 44.08 1.66 7.55
C ASN A 37 43.08 2.55 6.82
N LEU A 38 42.47 3.53 7.51
CA LEU A 38 41.60 4.53 6.91
C LEU A 38 42.35 5.46 5.94
N GLU A 39 43.54 5.94 6.32
CA GLU A 39 44.36 6.75 5.42
C GLU A 39 44.79 5.98 4.18
N LYS A 40 45.13 4.69 4.32
CA LYS A 40 45.44 3.82 3.19
C LYS A 40 44.23 3.61 2.27
N ALA A 41 43.04 3.39 2.82
CA ALA A 41 41.83 3.26 2.04
C ALA A 41 41.47 4.57 1.31
N VAL A 42 41.61 5.72 1.94
CA VAL A 42 41.39 7.03 1.32
C VAL A 42 42.34 7.26 0.17
N ARG A 43 43.63 6.94 0.32
CA ARG A 43 44.62 7.05 -0.78
C ARG A 43 44.29 6.12 -1.94
N GLN A 44 43.85 4.90 -1.67
CA GLN A 44 43.41 3.97 -2.73
C GLN A 44 42.15 4.49 -3.48
N LEU A 45 41.17 5.06 -2.77
CA LEU A 45 40.02 5.68 -3.39
C LEU A 45 40.41 6.89 -4.25
N GLN A 46 41.32 7.73 -3.80
CA GLN A 46 41.81 8.88 -4.57
C GLN A 46 42.54 8.44 -5.85
N GLN A 47 43.36 7.38 -5.78
CA GLN A 47 44.02 6.81 -6.96
C GLN A 47 43.02 6.25 -7.96
N ARG A 48 42.01 5.54 -7.46
CA ARG A 48 40.94 4.98 -8.31
C ARG A 48 40.07 6.05 -8.98
N ASN A 49 39.78 7.13 -8.28
CA ASN A 49 39.10 8.29 -8.86
C ASN A 49 39.92 8.93 -9.99
N ALA A 50 41.20 9.12 -9.77
CA ALA A 50 42.07 9.69 -10.81
C ALA A 50 42.24 8.76 -12.04
N GLU A 51 42.19 7.43 -11.85
CA GLU A 51 42.12 6.46 -12.95
C GLU A 51 40.82 6.55 -13.73
N LEU A 52 39.67 6.62 -13.02
CA LEU A 52 38.34 6.75 -13.62
C LEU A 52 38.18 8.07 -14.38
N GLU A 53 38.71 9.18 -13.87
CA GLU A 53 38.72 10.46 -14.58
C GLU A 53 39.50 10.36 -15.91
N LYS A 54 40.65 9.69 -15.92
CA LYS A 54 41.42 9.44 -17.14
C LYS A 54 40.68 8.53 -18.13
N GLU A 55 40.00 7.48 -17.66
CA GLU A 55 39.17 6.63 -18.52
C GLU A 55 38.01 7.42 -19.13
N VAL A 56 37.34 8.27 -18.35
CA VAL A 56 36.27 9.14 -18.84
C VAL A 56 36.78 10.13 -19.90
N GLU A 57 37.95 10.74 -19.71
CA GLU A 57 38.59 11.59 -20.71
C GLU A 57 38.95 10.83 -21.98
N GLN A 58 39.49 9.60 -21.86
CA GLN A 58 39.77 8.76 -23.00
C GLN A 58 38.52 8.34 -23.77
N LEU A 59 37.43 8.05 -23.06
CA LEU A 59 36.12 7.75 -23.67
C LEU A 59 35.53 8.97 -24.37
N LYS A 60 35.63 10.16 -23.77
CA LYS A 60 35.23 11.41 -24.40
C LYS A 60 36.05 11.75 -25.65
N ALA A 61 37.34 11.45 -25.65
CA ALA A 61 38.22 11.64 -26.80
C ALA A 61 37.98 10.63 -27.94
N LYS A 62 37.45 9.45 -27.65
CA LYS A 62 37.08 8.43 -28.63
C LYS A 62 35.68 8.56 -29.20
N GLY A 63 34.79 9.32 -28.52
CA GLY A 63 33.44 9.63 -28.99
C GLY A 63 33.45 10.90 -29.82
N GLY A 64 33.21 10.80 -31.12
CA GLY A 64 33.02 11.94 -32.01
C GLY A 64 31.82 12.78 -31.59
N PRO A 65 31.62 13.98 -32.13
CA PRO A 65 30.68 14.99 -31.61
C PRO A 65 29.26 14.48 -31.62
N PHE A 66 28.61 14.52 -30.46
CA PHE A 66 27.16 14.32 -30.32
C PHE A 66 26.42 15.41 -31.09
N ALA A 67 25.91 15.08 -32.26
CA ALA A 67 24.92 15.90 -32.96
C ALA A 67 23.54 15.62 -32.32
N PRO A 68 22.69 16.64 -32.10
CA PRO A 68 21.34 16.42 -31.61
C PRO A 68 20.51 15.81 -32.74
N ILE A 69 20.06 14.56 -32.54
CA ILE A 69 19.15 13.88 -33.45
C ILE A 69 17.75 14.42 -33.19
N LEU A 70 17.41 15.51 -33.90
CA LEU A 70 16.04 15.84 -34.26
C LEU A 70 15.83 15.28 -35.67
N ALA A 71 15.50 14.01 -35.77
CA ALA A 71 15.03 13.38 -36.99
C ALA A 71 13.50 13.27 -36.92
N LYS A 72 12.83 14.00 -37.81
CA LYS A 72 11.41 13.76 -38.18
C LYS A 72 11.26 12.31 -38.66
N PRO A 73 10.21 11.58 -38.26
CA PRO A 73 9.89 10.31 -38.89
C PRO A 73 9.30 10.54 -40.28
N GLU A 74 9.93 10.02 -41.27
CA GLU A 74 9.31 9.84 -42.61
C GLU A 74 8.24 8.75 -42.51
N GLU A 75 7.05 9.11 -42.93
CA GLU A 75 5.89 8.28 -43.13
C GLU A 75 6.12 7.32 -44.30
N LYS A 76 6.38 6.04 -44.00
CA LYS A 76 6.19 4.97 -45.01
C LYS A 76 4.97 4.15 -44.64
N ALA A 77 3.92 4.38 -45.39
CA ALA A 77 2.72 3.55 -45.42
C ALA A 77 3.06 2.11 -45.83
N VAL A 78 2.80 1.15 -44.94
CA VAL A 78 2.63 -0.25 -45.29
C VAL A 78 1.28 -0.69 -44.74
N ALA A 79 0.33 -0.90 -45.63
CA ALA A 79 -0.94 -1.55 -45.33
C ALA A 79 -0.72 -3.02 -45.01
N GLY A 80 -1.31 -3.50 -43.92
CA GLY A 80 -1.41 -4.94 -43.67
C GLY A 80 -1.54 -5.30 -42.20
N ASN A 81 -2.74 -5.76 -41.82
CA ASN A 81 -3.11 -6.47 -40.59
C ASN A 81 -3.22 -5.69 -39.30
N ALA A 82 -4.42 -5.14 -39.13
CA ALA A 82 -4.97 -4.82 -37.77
C ALA A 82 -5.27 -6.11 -37.03
N ASN A 83 -4.34 -6.52 -36.11
CA ASN A 83 -4.64 -7.30 -34.92
C ASN A 83 -3.32 -7.73 -34.27
N LYS A 84 -2.95 -7.04 -33.22
CA LYS A 84 -1.96 -7.24 -32.16
C LYS A 84 -0.99 -6.06 -32.04
N ALA A 85 -1.46 -4.99 -31.49
CA ALA A 85 -0.56 -4.04 -30.85
C ALA A 85 -0.89 -4.03 -29.33
N VAL A 86 -0.31 -4.98 -28.61
CA VAL A 86 -0.08 -4.80 -27.18
C VAL A 86 0.97 -3.68 -27.12
N PHE A 87 0.54 -2.45 -26.86
CA PHE A 87 1.46 -1.39 -26.45
C PHE A 87 1.89 -1.65 -25.01
N THR A 88 2.84 -2.57 -24.84
CA THR A 88 3.73 -2.48 -23.69
C THR A 88 4.60 -1.26 -23.94
N ALA A 89 4.35 -0.18 -23.22
CA ALA A 89 5.30 0.91 -23.12
C ALA A 89 6.65 0.30 -22.72
N PRO A 90 7.77 0.64 -23.39
CA PRO A 90 9.06 0.24 -22.86
C PRO A 90 9.18 0.89 -21.48
N SER A 91 9.20 0.05 -20.44
CA SER A 91 9.68 0.47 -19.14
C SER A 91 11.05 1.10 -19.35
N PRO A 92 11.43 2.18 -18.67
CA PRO A 92 12.81 2.65 -18.71
C PRO A 92 13.71 1.45 -18.43
N PRO A 93 14.84 1.31 -19.15
CA PRO A 93 15.70 0.15 -18.99
C PRO A 93 16.08 0.06 -17.50
N PRO A 94 15.91 -1.11 -16.88
CA PRO A 94 16.30 -1.29 -15.49
C PRO A 94 17.77 -0.91 -15.36
N VAL A 95 18.11 -0.16 -14.32
CA VAL A 95 19.51 0.09 -13.97
C VAL A 95 20.02 -1.23 -13.39
N ASP A 96 20.58 -2.08 -14.24
CA ASP A 96 21.18 -3.35 -13.84
C ASP A 96 22.48 -3.03 -13.09
N VAL A 97 22.45 -3.02 -11.79
CA VAL A 97 23.63 -3.03 -10.94
C VAL A 97 23.97 -4.50 -10.70
N HIS A 98 24.98 -5.04 -11.39
CA HIS A 98 25.49 -6.37 -11.17
C HIS A 98 26.62 -6.33 -10.11
N PRO A 99 26.38 -6.63 -8.84
CA PRO A 99 27.46 -6.88 -7.90
C PRO A 99 27.95 -8.32 -8.12
N GLY A 100 28.86 -8.49 -9.06
CA GLY A 100 29.77 -9.65 -9.10
C GLY A 100 29.19 -11.02 -9.48
N GLY A 101 28.08 -11.09 -10.25
CA GLY A 101 27.53 -12.37 -10.72
C GLY A 101 26.21 -12.21 -11.47
N SER A 102 25.93 -13.10 -12.40
CA SER A 102 24.70 -13.12 -13.23
C SER A 102 23.41 -13.50 -12.45
N GLU A 103 23.51 -13.69 -11.13
CA GLU A 103 22.43 -14.23 -10.28
C GLU A 103 21.57 -13.15 -9.60
N TYR A 104 21.92 -11.87 -9.78
CA TYR A 104 21.21 -10.77 -9.11
C TYR A 104 20.72 -9.76 -10.13
N LYS A 105 19.43 -9.44 -10.08
CA LYS A 105 18.82 -8.35 -10.85
C LYS A 105 18.26 -7.33 -9.87
N LEU A 106 18.69 -6.07 -10.00
CA LEU A 106 18.16 -4.95 -9.21
C LEU A 106 17.45 -3.97 -10.13
N THR A 107 16.29 -3.51 -9.72
CA THR A 107 15.50 -2.49 -10.43
C THR A 107 15.19 -1.37 -9.46
N LEU A 108 15.61 -0.16 -9.79
CA LEU A 108 15.20 1.07 -9.10
C LEU A 108 14.07 1.70 -9.89
N GLY A 109 13.00 2.03 -9.20
CA GLY A 109 11.84 2.69 -9.79
C GLY A 109 11.13 3.53 -8.74
N GLY A 110 9.96 4.01 -9.09
CA GLY A 110 9.14 4.78 -8.17
C GLY A 110 7.96 5.41 -8.86
N TYR A 111 7.19 6.20 -8.12
CA TYR A 111 6.12 6.98 -8.71
C TYR A 111 5.77 8.21 -7.87
N ILE A 112 5.20 9.18 -8.54
CA ILE A 112 4.66 10.40 -7.96
C ILE A 112 3.20 10.51 -8.32
N GLN A 113 2.36 10.81 -7.33
CA GLN A 113 0.95 11.17 -7.48
C GLN A 113 0.74 12.56 -6.86
N ALA A 114 0.52 13.55 -7.73
CA ALA A 114 0.22 14.92 -7.33
C ALA A 114 -1.27 15.21 -7.59
N ASN A 115 -1.96 15.70 -6.56
CA ASN A 115 -3.38 16.05 -6.61
C ASN A 115 -3.57 17.56 -6.60
N LEU A 116 -4.63 18.03 -7.28
CA LEU A 116 -5.36 19.24 -6.96
C LEU A 116 -6.69 18.82 -6.35
N GLU A 117 -7.01 19.32 -5.18
CA GLU A 117 -8.22 18.99 -4.42
C GLU A 117 -8.98 20.29 -4.16
N SER A 118 -10.27 20.33 -4.52
CA SER A 118 -11.15 21.47 -4.36
C SER A 118 -12.55 21.00 -3.99
N GLY A 119 -13.24 21.68 -3.08
CA GLY A 119 -14.59 21.33 -2.65
C GLY A 119 -14.90 21.71 -1.21
N ASP A 120 -15.98 21.14 -0.69
CA ASP A 120 -16.48 21.47 0.65
C ASP A 120 -15.68 20.77 1.74
N VAL A 121 -15.32 19.52 1.52
CA VAL A 121 -14.50 18.70 2.42
C VAL A 121 -13.61 17.78 1.60
N SER A 122 -12.53 17.25 2.21
CA SER A 122 -11.70 16.28 1.51
C SER A 122 -12.39 14.92 1.41
N ALA A 123 -12.27 14.28 0.25
CA ALA A 123 -12.87 12.99 -0.07
C ALA A 123 -12.56 11.88 0.95
N PHE A 124 -11.49 11.99 1.65
CA PHE A 124 -11.03 10.99 2.59
C PHE A 124 -11.03 11.47 4.05
N GLU A 125 -10.57 12.69 4.28
CA GLU A 125 -10.34 13.22 5.63
C GLU A 125 -11.59 13.86 6.23
N GLY A 126 -12.40 14.52 5.41
CA GLY A 126 -13.56 15.29 5.86
C GLY A 126 -14.84 14.50 6.07
N ARG A 127 -14.91 13.27 5.56
CA ARG A 127 -16.12 12.43 5.70
C ARG A 127 -16.41 12.05 7.14
N PHE A 128 -15.37 11.95 7.96
CA PHE A 128 -15.45 11.57 9.37
C PHE A 128 -15.22 12.71 10.35
N GLY A 129 -15.06 13.94 9.90
CA GLY A 129 -14.76 15.04 10.81
C GLY A 129 -14.95 16.43 10.25
N ALA A 130 -14.75 17.43 11.10
CA ALA A 130 -15.02 18.85 10.88
C ALA A 130 -13.93 19.53 10.06
N THR A 131 -13.40 18.94 9.01
CA THR A 131 -12.33 19.55 8.23
C THR A 131 -12.90 20.12 6.94
N ALA A 132 -13.17 21.43 6.93
CA ALA A 132 -13.42 22.13 5.67
C ALA A 132 -12.19 21.99 4.76
N LEU A 133 -12.39 21.51 3.55
CA LEU A 133 -11.35 21.46 2.54
C LEU A 133 -10.98 22.91 2.18
N LYS A 134 -9.70 23.19 2.23
CA LYS A 134 -9.14 24.35 1.54
C LYS A 134 -8.59 23.86 0.22
N ASP A 135 -8.91 24.54 -0.86
CA ASP A 135 -8.33 24.23 -2.16
C ASP A 135 -6.83 24.09 -2.04
N ARG A 136 -6.30 22.94 -2.45
CA ARG A 136 -4.89 22.64 -2.24
C ARG A 136 -4.27 21.81 -3.36
N PHE A 137 -2.98 22.06 -3.59
CA PHE A 137 -2.12 21.06 -4.23
C PHE A 137 -1.56 20.15 -3.16
N ARG A 138 -1.62 18.83 -3.42
CA ARG A 138 -1.13 17.83 -2.49
C ARG A 138 -0.21 16.85 -3.20
N LEU A 139 0.95 16.60 -2.63
CA LEU A 139 1.75 15.43 -3.00
C LEU A 139 1.16 14.23 -2.25
N ARG A 140 0.30 13.48 -2.97
CA ARG A 140 -0.47 12.39 -2.34
C ARG A 140 0.41 11.19 -2.03
N ARG A 141 1.32 10.86 -2.97
CA ARG A 141 2.35 9.81 -2.81
C ARG A 141 3.58 10.18 -3.60
N ALA A 142 4.75 9.94 -3.02
CA ALA A 142 6.03 10.04 -3.71
C ALA A 142 6.91 8.88 -3.25
N ARG A 143 6.87 7.77 -4.00
CA ARG A 143 7.51 6.51 -3.60
C ARG A 143 8.75 6.23 -4.41
N ILE A 144 9.76 5.70 -3.72
CA ILE A 144 10.96 5.12 -4.30
C ILE A 144 10.93 3.63 -3.98
N THR A 145 11.16 2.81 -4.99
CA THR A 145 11.07 1.35 -4.91
C THR A 145 12.35 0.73 -5.42
N LEU A 146 12.96 -0.13 -4.64
CA LEU A 146 14.01 -1.03 -5.04
C LEU A 146 13.45 -2.46 -5.04
N THR A 147 13.48 -3.12 -6.18
CA THR A 147 13.13 -4.54 -6.30
C THR A 147 14.34 -5.33 -6.79
N GLY A 148 14.36 -6.60 -6.49
CA GLY A 148 15.42 -7.46 -7.00
C GLY A 148 15.04 -8.92 -6.95
N ASP A 149 15.64 -9.67 -7.90
CA ASP A 149 15.58 -11.13 -7.97
C ASP A 149 16.95 -11.68 -7.62
N PHE A 150 17.02 -12.74 -6.82
CA PHE A 150 18.27 -13.41 -6.48
C PHE A 150 18.10 -14.91 -6.28
N ALA A 151 19.16 -15.66 -6.56
CA ALA A 151 19.21 -17.12 -6.44
C ALA A 151 18.02 -17.82 -7.14
N GLU A 152 17.50 -17.25 -8.25
CA GLU A 152 16.42 -17.77 -9.11
C GLU A 152 15.07 -18.04 -8.41
N GLN A 153 15.04 -18.05 -7.08
CA GLN A 153 13.87 -18.43 -6.27
C GLN A 153 13.43 -17.35 -5.29
N PHE A 154 14.13 -16.25 -5.21
CA PHE A 154 13.83 -15.18 -4.27
C PHE A 154 13.62 -13.86 -5.00
N ASP A 155 12.64 -13.13 -4.59
CA ASP A 155 12.48 -11.71 -4.90
C ASP A 155 12.34 -10.89 -3.61
N PHE A 156 12.70 -9.63 -3.69
CA PHE A 156 12.49 -8.69 -2.60
C PHE A 156 12.00 -7.35 -3.11
N LYS A 157 11.33 -6.63 -2.24
CA LYS A 157 10.94 -5.24 -2.46
C LYS A 157 11.27 -4.42 -1.23
N ILE A 158 11.86 -3.25 -1.47
CA ILE A 158 12.05 -2.19 -0.47
C ILE A 158 11.43 -0.94 -1.07
N GLU A 159 10.36 -0.46 -0.46
CA GLU A 159 9.65 0.74 -0.91
C GLU A 159 9.44 1.68 0.26
N GLY A 160 9.64 2.96 0.04
CA GLY A 160 9.35 4.02 0.99
C GLY A 160 8.62 5.17 0.32
N ASP A 161 7.76 5.83 1.09
CA ASP A 161 6.96 6.98 0.68
C ASP A 161 7.46 8.24 1.40
N LEU A 162 7.60 9.34 0.66
CA LEU A 162 7.76 10.68 1.21
C LEU A 162 6.35 11.17 1.58
N GLU A 163 5.84 10.67 2.67
CA GLU A 163 4.46 10.90 3.11
C GLU A 163 4.40 12.09 4.06
N GLN A 164 3.31 12.83 3.99
CA GLN A 164 3.00 13.79 5.03
C GLN A 164 2.57 13.00 6.27
N SER A 165 3.37 13.04 7.32
CA SER A 165 3.06 12.38 8.58
C SER A 165 2.07 13.24 9.36
N ASP A 166 0.86 12.76 9.54
CA ASP A 166 -0.11 13.36 10.47
C ASP A 166 0.29 13.09 11.93
N ALA A 167 1.21 12.16 12.16
CA ALA A 167 1.60 11.70 13.49
C ALA A 167 2.78 12.46 14.11
N ALA A 168 3.48 13.32 13.39
CA ALA A 168 4.59 14.10 13.95
C ALA A 168 4.09 15.35 14.70
N ILE A 169 3.23 15.16 15.68
CA ILE A 169 2.96 16.17 16.69
C ILE A 169 4.15 16.19 17.65
N THR A 170 5.22 16.86 17.28
CA THR A 170 6.20 17.26 18.28
C THR A 170 5.59 18.43 19.04
N ALA A 171 4.92 18.15 20.13
CA ALA A 171 4.44 19.16 21.06
C ALA A 171 5.66 19.85 21.67
N LEU A 172 6.12 20.93 21.07
CA LEU A 172 7.10 21.81 21.67
C LEU A 172 6.34 22.61 22.74
N LYS A 173 6.51 22.21 24.01
CA LYS A 173 6.04 23.00 25.12
C LYS A 173 6.98 24.19 25.30
N SER A 174 6.54 25.37 24.88
CA SER A 174 7.17 26.63 25.23
C SER A 174 6.53 27.15 26.49
N VAL A 175 7.32 27.36 27.55
CA VAL A 175 6.88 27.99 28.78
C VAL A 175 7.31 29.46 28.69
N ASP A 176 6.36 30.34 28.68
CA ASP A 176 6.62 31.78 28.87
C ASP A 176 7.08 32.00 30.31
N VAL A 177 8.36 32.31 30.48
CA VAL A 177 8.99 32.48 31.79
C VAL A 177 8.41 33.62 32.60
N ALA A 178 7.85 34.65 31.92
CA ALA A 178 7.25 35.79 32.57
C ALA A 178 5.83 35.57 33.09
N THR A 179 5.06 34.71 32.44
CA THR A 179 3.66 34.45 32.79
C THR A 179 3.39 33.05 33.30
N GLY A 180 4.37 32.15 33.24
CA GLY A 180 4.22 30.73 33.56
C GLY A 180 3.28 29.97 32.64
N LYS A 181 2.81 30.59 31.55
CA LYS A 181 1.86 30.01 30.60
C LYS A 181 2.57 29.05 29.66
N THR A 182 2.13 27.82 29.68
CA THR A 182 2.61 26.79 28.72
C THR A 182 1.83 26.91 27.41
N THR A 183 2.51 27.22 26.34
CA THR A 183 1.96 27.19 24.98
C THR A 183 2.49 25.94 24.29
N THR A 184 1.57 25.08 23.83
CA THR A 184 1.92 23.92 23.03
C THR A 184 1.85 24.35 21.57
N VAL A 185 2.98 24.40 20.89
CA VAL A 185 3.04 24.61 19.44
C VAL A 185 3.01 23.23 18.79
N THR A 186 1.91 22.89 18.17
CA THR A 186 1.74 21.69 17.38
C THR A 186 2.25 21.96 15.97
N ASN A 187 3.35 21.36 15.60
CA ASN A 187 3.85 21.42 14.24
C ASN A 187 3.39 20.15 13.51
N SER A 188 2.18 20.20 12.97
CA SER A 188 1.63 19.18 12.10
C SER A 188 2.03 19.51 10.67
N ASN A 189 2.72 18.68 9.97
CA ASN A 189 3.05 18.72 8.53
C ASN A 189 4.56 18.60 8.26
N ARG A 190 5.17 17.56 8.77
CA ARG A 190 6.49 17.14 8.27
C ARG A 190 6.31 16.07 7.20
N THR A 191 7.06 16.22 6.13
CA THR A 191 7.27 15.11 5.19
C THR A 191 8.31 14.19 5.80
N GLU A 192 7.94 12.94 6.07
CA GLU A 192 8.84 11.92 6.59
C GLU A 192 8.95 10.77 5.58
N PHE A 193 10.13 10.16 5.51
CA PHE A 193 10.29 8.93 4.73
C PHE A 193 9.78 7.75 5.55
N SER A 194 8.74 7.11 5.06
CA SER A 194 8.05 6.03 5.75
C SER A 194 8.10 4.75 4.92
N GLY A 195 8.57 3.65 5.51
CA GLY A 195 8.59 2.34 4.85
C GLY A 195 7.18 1.89 4.48
N THR A 196 6.99 1.42 3.24
CA THR A 196 5.73 0.84 2.79
C THR A 196 5.86 -0.66 2.61
N ASP A 197 6.26 -1.15 1.45
CA ASP A 197 6.45 -2.58 1.21
C ASP A 197 7.93 -2.93 1.40
N ILE A 198 8.25 -3.73 2.42
CA ILE A 198 9.61 -4.18 2.73
C ILE A 198 9.53 -5.67 3.01
N PHE A 199 9.84 -6.51 2.02
CA PHE A 199 9.70 -7.94 2.16
C PHE A 199 10.71 -8.73 1.31
N ILE A 200 10.88 -9.99 1.67
CA ILE A 200 11.50 -11.04 0.87
C ILE A 200 10.42 -12.08 0.59
N ASN A 201 10.36 -12.58 -0.64
CA ASN A 201 9.46 -13.63 -1.06
C ASN A 201 10.27 -14.77 -1.67
N TRP A 202 10.07 -15.98 -1.16
CA TRP A 202 10.57 -17.21 -1.76
C TRP A 202 9.50 -17.84 -2.63
N HIS A 203 9.83 -18.15 -3.88
CA HIS A 203 8.89 -18.68 -4.87
C HIS A 203 9.41 -19.96 -5.58
N GLY A 204 10.21 -20.75 -4.87
CA GLY A 204 10.76 -22.00 -5.43
C GLY A 204 9.73 -23.08 -5.76
N ILE A 205 8.54 -23.01 -5.19
CA ILE A 205 7.42 -23.92 -5.44
C ILE A 205 6.18 -23.11 -5.79
N PRO A 206 5.68 -23.15 -7.04
CA PRO A 206 4.54 -22.33 -7.48
C PRO A 206 3.25 -22.52 -6.65
N GLU A 207 3.06 -23.72 -6.09
CA GLU A 207 1.93 -24.04 -5.23
C GLU A 207 2.07 -23.46 -3.82
N MET A 208 3.30 -23.13 -3.38
CA MET A 208 3.57 -22.70 -2.02
C MET A 208 4.76 -21.73 -1.99
N ASN A 209 4.48 -20.47 -1.98
CA ASN A 209 5.46 -19.39 -1.83
C ASN A 209 5.45 -18.88 -0.38
N LEU A 210 6.56 -18.34 0.09
CA LEU A 210 6.70 -17.79 1.43
C LEU A 210 7.16 -16.33 1.36
N LYS A 211 6.37 -15.44 1.94
CA LYS A 211 6.69 -14.00 2.03
C LYS A 211 6.88 -13.60 3.50
N VAL A 212 7.94 -12.84 3.78
CA VAL A 212 8.29 -12.36 5.12
C VAL A 212 8.67 -10.89 5.06
N GLY A 213 8.18 -10.10 5.99
CA GLY A 213 8.45 -8.66 6.10
C GLY A 213 7.20 -7.82 6.32
N GLN A 214 7.10 -6.68 5.64
CA GLN A 214 5.97 -5.75 5.69
C GLN A 214 5.36 -5.55 4.31
N TRP A 215 4.05 -5.74 4.18
CA TRP A 215 3.27 -5.44 2.97
C TRP A 215 1.78 -5.35 3.33
N LYS A 216 0.93 -4.99 2.35
CA LYS A 216 -0.53 -5.01 2.53
C LYS A 216 -0.99 -6.43 2.83
N ALA A 217 -1.62 -6.63 4.00
CA ALA A 217 -2.22 -7.92 4.34
C ALA A 217 -3.23 -8.33 3.25
N PRO A 218 -3.36 -9.64 2.93
CA PRO A 218 -4.20 -10.10 1.83
C PRO A 218 -5.69 -10.07 2.21
N PHE A 219 -6.24 -8.87 2.39
CA PHE A 219 -7.63 -8.61 2.75
C PHE A 219 -8.15 -7.39 1.98
N GLY A 220 -9.26 -7.58 1.27
CA GLY A 220 -9.89 -6.58 0.42
C GLY A 220 -9.25 -6.45 -0.97
N LEU A 221 -10.04 -6.62 -2.03
CA LEU A 221 -9.57 -6.52 -3.42
C LEU A 221 -8.99 -5.14 -3.73
N GLU A 222 -9.73 -4.07 -3.41
CA GLU A 222 -9.27 -2.72 -3.70
C GLU A 222 -8.05 -2.35 -2.86
N GLN A 223 -7.96 -2.85 -1.61
CA GLN A 223 -6.80 -2.62 -0.75
C GLN A 223 -5.52 -3.26 -1.32
N ILE A 224 -5.58 -4.51 -1.75
CA ILE A 224 -4.40 -5.19 -2.31
C ILE A 224 -4.04 -4.71 -3.72
N THR A 225 -5.00 -4.11 -4.44
CA THR A 225 -4.74 -3.49 -5.75
C THR A 225 -3.70 -2.38 -5.61
N PRO A 226 -2.67 -2.34 -6.48
CA PRO A 226 -1.67 -1.28 -6.44
C PRO A 226 -2.29 0.11 -6.56
N ASP A 227 -1.78 1.09 -5.80
CA ASP A 227 -2.24 2.48 -5.81
C ASP A 227 -2.18 3.14 -7.19
N THR A 228 -1.33 2.62 -8.08
CA THR A 228 -1.15 3.10 -9.44
C THR A 228 -2.17 2.53 -10.43
N GLN A 229 -2.92 1.49 -10.04
CA GLN A 229 -3.86 0.75 -10.90
C GLN A 229 -5.32 0.94 -10.51
N ILE A 230 -5.63 1.60 -9.41
CA ILE A 230 -7.01 1.94 -9.06
C ILE A 230 -7.59 2.92 -10.09
N TYR A 231 -8.90 2.83 -10.33
CA TYR A 231 -9.59 3.60 -11.36
C TYR A 231 -10.15 4.93 -10.87
N THR A 232 -10.37 5.09 -9.57
CA THR A 232 -10.71 6.37 -8.91
C THR A 232 -9.49 6.93 -8.21
N ILE A 233 -9.44 8.24 -7.98
CA ILE A 233 -8.32 8.91 -7.33
C ILE A 233 -8.11 8.38 -5.92
N GLU A 234 -9.18 8.19 -5.16
CA GLU A 234 -9.11 7.61 -3.82
C GLU A 234 -9.84 6.25 -3.77
N ARG A 235 -9.43 5.39 -2.83
CA ARG A 235 -10.11 4.14 -2.53
C ARG A 235 -11.50 4.40 -1.97
N SER A 236 -12.34 3.37 -2.01
CA SER A 236 -13.67 3.41 -1.41
C SER A 236 -13.60 3.63 0.10
N LEU A 237 -14.68 4.21 0.64
CA LEU A 237 -14.85 4.39 2.08
C LEU A 237 -14.69 3.10 2.86
N PRO A 238 -15.42 2.00 2.50
CA PRO A 238 -15.27 0.75 3.24
C PRO A 238 -13.86 0.18 3.16
N THR A 239 -13.18 0.28 2.02
CA THR A 239 -11.78 -0.16 1.93
C THR A 239 -10.87 0.65 2.86
N GLY A 240 -11.03 1.97 2.89
CA GLY A 240 -10.24 2.84 3.77
C GLY A 240 -10.51 2.62 5.26
N ALA A 241 -11.73 2.21 5.62
CA ALA A 241 -12.16 2.05 7.00
C ALA A 241 -11.95 0.64 7.56
N LEU A 242 -12.17 -0.41 6.75
CA LEU A 242 -12.36 -1.77 7.22
C LEU A 242 -11.22 -2.73 6.81
N THR A 243 -10.13 -2.21 6.23
CA THR A 243 -9.00 -3.07 5.85
C THR A 243 -7.77 -2.81 6.72
N PRO A 244 -6.98 -3.86 7.04
CA PRO A 244 -5.87 -3.76 7.98
C PRO A 244 -4.62 -3.06 7.41
N GLU A 245 -4.67 -2.60 6.17
CA GLU A 245 -3.53 -2.00 5.47
C GLU A 245 -2.24 -2.85 5.50
N ARG A 246 -1.07 -2.20 5.70
CA ARG A 246 0.23 -2.87 5.76
C ARG A 246 0.53 -3.39 7.15
N GLN A 247 1.02 -4.63 7.20
CA GLN A 247 1.35 -5.33 8.44
C GLN A 247 2.71 -6.02 8.30
N ILE A 248 3.40 -6.18 9.42
CA ILE A 248 4.63 -6.98 9.50
C ILE A 248 4.24 -8.42 9.84
N GLY A 249 4.73 -9.39 9.05
CA GLY A 249 4.38 -10.77 9.29
C GLY A 249 4.98 -11.77 8.32
N VAL A 250 4.32 -12.92 8.25
CA VAL A 250 4.66 -14.04 7.37
C VAL A 250 3.41 -14.49 6.64
N GLN A 251 3.54 -14.82 5.35
CA GLN A 251 2.43 -15.29 4.50
C GLN A 251 2.87 -16.44 3.63
N LEU A 252 2.06 -17.49 3.62
CA LEU A 252 2.06 -18.50 2.58
C LEU A 252 1.05 -18.11 1.49
N TRP A 253 1.43 -18.31 0.22
CA TRP A 253 0.54 -18.08 -0.89
C TRP A 253 0.94 -18.94 -2.08
N GLY A 254 0.01 -19.23 -2.98
CA GLY A 254 0.35 -20.02 -4.14
C GLY A 254 -0.84 -20.35 -5.03
N LYS A 255 -0.54 -21.11 -6.09
CA LYS A 255 -1.48 -21.58 -7.09
C LYS A 255 -1.49 -23.11 -7.07
N PRO A 256 -2.35 -23.75 -6.25
CA PRO A 256 -2.28 -25.18 -5.95
C PRO A 256 -2.52 -26.10 -7.17
N LEU A 257 -3.07 -25.56 -8.26
CA LEU A 257 -3.36 -26.32 -9.47
C LEU A 257 -2.23 -26.32 -10.50
N THR A 258 -1.12 -25.61 -10.26
CA THR A 258 -0.05 -25.41 -11.25
C THR A 258 0.49 -26.71 -11.84
N ASN A 259 0.75 -27.72 -11.00
CA ASN A 259 1.26 -29.02 -11.45
C ASN A 259 0.18 -30.08 -11.66
N VAL A 260 -1.03 -29.89 -11.10
CA VAL A 260 -2.13 -30.85 -11.19
C VAL A 260 -3.00 -30.62 -12.42
N LEU A 261 -3.30 -29.34 -12.72
CA LEU A 261 -4.10 -28.88 -13.86
C LEU A 261 -3.40 -27.66 -14.50
N PRO A 262 -2.32 -27.86 -15.27
CA PRO A 262 -1.51 -26.75 -15.80
C PRO A 262 -2.28 -25.76 -16.66
N ASP A 263 -3.30 -26.19 -17.41
CA ASP A 263 -4.15 -25.34 -18.22
C ASP A 263 -5.06 -24.44 -17.37
N GLU A 264 -5.38 -24.85 -16.14
CA GLU A 264 -6.22 -24.18 -15.17
C GLU A 264 -5.43 -23.68 -13.94
N LYS A 265 -4.12 -23.49 -14.09
CA LYS A 265 -3.22 -23.10 -13.00
C LYS A 265 -3.64 -21.81 -12.28
N ASP A 266 -4.31 -20.91 -12.98
CA ASP A 266 -4.78 -19.63 -12.46
C ASP A 266 -6.19 -19.69 -11.85
N LEU A 267 -6.87 -20.85 -11.92
CA LEU A 267 -8.24 -20.99 -11.43
C LEU A 267 -8.35 -20.71 -9.92
N VAL A 268 -7.35 -21.14 -9.14
CA VAL A 268 -7.32 -20.96 -7.69
C VAL A 268 -6.00 -20.30 -7.27
N THR A 269 -6.09 -19.23 -6.48
CA THR A 269 -4.95 -18.66 -5.76
C THR A 269 -5.34 -18.51 -4.28
N TYR A 270 -4.47 -18.91 -3.37
CA TYR A 270 -4.71 -18.77 -1.94
C TYR A 270 -3.63 -17.95 -1.25
N TYR A 271 -4.01 -17.32 -0.15
CA TYR A 271 -3.14 -16.59 0.75
C TYR A 271 -3.51 -16.93 2.19
N ALA A 272 -2.52 -17.16 3.04
CA ALA A 272 -2.69 -17.38 4.46
C ALA A 272 -1.54 -16.69 5.22
N GLY A 273 -1.85 -15.72 6.03
CA GLY A 273 -0.85 -14.89 6.71
C GLY A 273 -1.05 -14.77 8.20
N VAL A 274 0.06 -14.58 8.90
CA VAL A 274 0.13 -14.28 10.33
C VAL A 274 0.93 -12.99 10.48
N PHE A 275 0.35 -12.01 11.15
CA PHE A 275 0.90 -10.65 11.25
C PHE A 275 0.87 -10.16 12.70
N ASN A 276 1.65 -9.12 13.02
CA ASN A 276 1.64 -8.52 14.34
C ASN A 276 0.28 -7.88 14.71
N GLY A 277 -0.43 -7.28 13.75
CA GLY A 277 -1.71 -6.59 14.00
C GLY A 277 -1.55 -5.10 14.36
N ASN A 278 -0.34 -4.59 14.59
CA ASN A 278 -0.09 -3.23 15.07
C ASN A 278 0.04 -2.17 13.96
N GLY A 279 -0.14 -2.56 12.68
CA GLY A 279 -0.03 -1.65 11.56
C GLY A 279 1.38 -1.51 10.99
N ARG A 280 1.53 -0.52 10.13
CA ARG A 280 2.76 -0.23 9.36
C ARG A 280 3.86 0.34 10.25
N ASN A 281 5.09 -0.16 10.08
CA ASN A 281 6.32 0.32 10.74
C ASN A 281 6.35 0.09 12.28
N PHE A 282 5.45 -0.71 12.81
CA PHE A 282 5.50 -1.15 14.21
C PHE A 282 6.24 -2.48 14.31
N ASN A 283 7.51 -2.45 14.73
CA ASN A 283 8.36 -3.64 14.86
C ASN A 283 8.03 -4.51 16.08
N ASN A 284 7.25 -3.99 17.01
CA ASN A 284 6.85 -4.70 18.21
C ASN A 284 5.40 -5.14 18.08
N ASN A 285 5.09 -6.33 18.60
CA ASN A 285 3.73 -6.70 18.93
C ASN A 285 3.44 -6.20 20.35
N ASP A 286 2.32 -5.51 20.58
CA ASP A 286 1.93 -4.92 21.86
C ASP A 286 1.30 -5.95 22.80
N ASN A 287 1.04 -7.16 22.30
CA ASN A 287 0.50 -8.29 23.07
C ASN A 287 1.12 -9.61 22.62
N ASN A 288 0.61 -10.75 23.12
CA ASN A 288 1.06 -12.08 22.70
C ASN A 288 0.15 -12.74 21.63
N GLU A 289 -0.75 -11.96 21.06
CA GLU A 289 -1.68 -12.41 20.02
C GLU A 289 -1.22 -11.93 18.66
N PHE A 290 -1.65 -12.63 17.61
CA PHE A 290 -1.35 -12.27 16.23
C PHE A 290 -2.64 -12.03 15.45
N MET A 291 -2.54 -11.24 14.40
CA MET A 291 -3.58 -11.11 13.38
C MET A 291 -3.43 -12.23 12.36
N TYR A 292 -4.51 -12.93 12.05
CA TYR A 292 -4.57 -13.99 11.06
C TYR A 292 -5.42 -13.52 9.89
N VAL A 293 -4.91 -13.69 8.67
CA VAL A 293 -5.62 -13.31 7.45
C VAL A 293 -5.56 -14.45 6.44
N ALA A 294 -6.69 -14.77 5.85
CA ALA A 294 -6.79 -15.72 4.75
C ALA A 294 -7.58 -15.11 3.59
N ARG A 295 -7.14 -15.37 2.36
CA ARG A 295 -7.83 -14.98 1.13
C ARG A 295 -7.83 -16.13 0.13
N LEU A 296 -8.95 -16.37 -0.51
CA LEU A 296 -9.10 -17.27 -1.64
C LEU A 296 -9.55 -16.46 -2.86
N GLU A 297 -8.83 -16.61 -3.96
CA GLU A 297 -9.21 -16.06 -5.26
C GLU A 297 -9.53 -17.17 -6.24
N LEU A 298 -10.63 -17.02 -6.95
CA LEU A 298 -11.06 -17.91 -8.02
C LEU A 298 -11.13 -17.13 -9.33
N LEU A 299 -10.66 -17.74 -10.41
CA LEU A 299 -10.78 -17.22 -11.78
C LEU A 299 -11.62 -18.24 -12.62
N PRO A 300 -12.93 -18.39 -12.32
CA PRO A 300 -13.76 -19.43 -12.90
C PRO A 300 -13.98 -19.25 -14.41
N PHE A 301 -13.70 -18.08 -14.93
CA PHE A 301 -13.81 -17.83 -16.35
C PHE A 301 -12.70 -16.91 -16.85
N LYS A 302 -12.01 -17.36 -17.90
CA LYS A 302 -11.06 -16.58 -18.69
C LYS A 302 -11.16 -17.04 -20.15
N GLY A 303 -11.64 -16.18 -21.04
CA GLY A 303 -11.90 -16.58 -22.43
C GLY A 303 -12.40 -15.41 -23.26
N GLN A 304 -13.32 -15.65 -24.17
CA GLN A 304 -13.92 -14.62 -25.01
C GLN A 304 -15.45 -14.63 -24.87
N VAL A 305 -16.03 -13.43 -24.79
CA VAL A 305 -17.46 -13.17 -24.84
C VAL A 305 -17.71 -12.16 -25.96
N MET A 306 -18.59 -12.52 -26.91
CA MET A 306 -18.90 -11.68 -28.09
C MET A 306 -17.64 -11.20 -28.86
N GLY A 307 -16.60 -12.07 -28.95
CA GLY A 307 -15.35 -11.73 -29.62
C GLY A 307 -14.42 -10.78 -28.85
N GLN A 308 -14.74 -10.46 -27.59
CA GLN A 308 -13.93 -9.66 -26.69
C GLN A 308 -13.30 -10.56 -25.63
N GLU A 309 -12.07 -10.27 -25.21
CA GLU A 309 -11.46 -10.93 -24.06
C GLU A 309 -12.30 -10.67 -22.82
N ALA A 310 -12.58 -11.72 -22.06
CA ALA A 310 -13.40 -11.63 -20.86
C ALA A 310 -12.85 -12.51 -19.75
N SER A 311 -13.01 -12.07 -18.50
CA SER A 311 -12.67 -12.83 -17.32
C SER A 311 -13.58 -12.48 -16.15
N LEU A 312 -13.83 -13.47 -15.31
CA LEU A 312 -14.51 -13.29 -14.02
C LEU A 312 -13.57 -13.76 -12.91
N LYS A 313 -13.24 -12.86 -11.99
CA LYS A 313 -12.49 -13.15 -10.77
C LYS A 313 -13.43 -12.98 -9.58
N LEU A 314 -13.38 -13.92 -8.64
CA LEU A 314 -14.10 -13.86 -7.38
C LEU A 314 -13.09 -13.94 -6.24
N GLY A 315 -13.34 -13.24 -5.14
CA GLY A 315 -12.50 -13.27 -3.95
C GLY A 315 -13.33 -13.43 -2.69
N GLY A 316 -12.73 -14.02 -1.68
CA GLY A 316 -13.30 -14.08 -0.34
C GLY A 316 -12.19 -14.09 0.70
N ASP A 317 -12.36 -13.27 1.74
CA ASP A 317 -11.35 -13.03 2.77
C ASP A 317 -11.91 -13.24 4.16
N TYR A 318 -11.04 -13.61 5.07
CA TYR A 318 -11.31 -13.66 6.49
C TYR A 318 -10.12 -13.08 7.27
N LEU A 319 -10.42 -12.27 8.27
CA LEU A 319 -9.45 -11.72 9.21
C LEU A 319 -9.92 -11.98 10.65
N PHE A 320 -8.98 -12.35 11.49
CA PHE A 320 -9.14 -12.43 12.93
C PHE A 320 -7.96 -11.71 13.60
N SER A 321 -8.25 -10.82 14.56
CA SER A 321 -7.24 -10.14 15.36
C SER A 321 -7.72 -9.96 16.80
N ARG A 322 -6.78 -9.92 17.74
CA ARG A 322 -7.00 -9.51 19.10
C ARG A 322 -5.97 -8.44 19.43
N ASP A 323 -6.48 -7.26 19.73
CA ASP A 323 -5.66 -6.06 19.86
C ASP A 323 -5.75 -5.50 21.29
N GLU A 324 -4.70 -4.83 21.72
CA GLU A 324 -4.68 -4.10 22.98
C GLU A 324 -5.08 -2.64 22.78
N THR A 325 -5.27 -1.92 23.87
CA THR A 325 -5.56 -0.47 23.81
C THR A 325 -4.43 0.26 23.10
N GLY A 326 -4.77 0.98 22.07
CA GLY A 326 -3.79 1.72 21.25
C GLY A 326 -3.56 1.11 19.88
N THR A 327 -3.93 -0.14 19.67
CA THR A 327 -3.82 -0.78 18.36
C THR A 327 -4.85 -0.23 17.39
N ASN A 328 -4.42 0.10 16.20
CA ASN A 328 -5.25 0.70 15.16
C ASN A 328 -5.07 -0.04 13.84
N ILE A 329 -5.95 -1.00 13.55
CA ILE A 329 -5.99 -1.72 12.29
C ILE A 329 -7.12 -1.26 11.36
N ALA A 330 -8.02 -0.42 11.87
CA ALA A 330 -9.11 0.20 11.12
C ALA A 330 -9.27 1.67 11.57
N PRO A 331 -8.41 2.58 11.10
CA PRO A 331 -8.31 3.95 11.61
C PRO A 331 -9.61 4.76 11.57
N ALA A 332 -10.42 4.55 10.55
CA ALA A 332 -11.64 5.31 10.35
C ALA A 332 -12.76 4.95 11.35
N LEU A 333 -12.63 3.82 12.05
CA LEU A 333 -13.57 3.42 13.11
C LEU A 333 -13.18 3.98 14.48
N ASN A 334 -12.10 4.73 14.59
CA ASN A 334 -11.62 5.29 15.84
C ASN A 334 -12.12 6.72 16.06
N LEU A 335 -13.43 6.88 16.09
CA LEU A 335 -14.07 8.18 16.32
C LEU A 335 -14.71 8.25 17.69
N LYS A 336 -14.57 9.41 18.34
CA LYS A 336 -15.22 9.74 19.59
C LYS A 336 -15.98 11.06 19.45
N VAL A 337 -17.25 11.04 19.78
CA VAL A 337 -18.06 12.26 19.96
C VAL A 337 -17.85 12.77 21.38
N ASN A 338 -17.34 13.99 21.51
CA ASN A 338 -17.20 14.65 22.80
C ASN A 338 -18.55 15.20 23.29
N PRO A 339 -18.69 15.54 24.59
CA PRO A 339 -19.93 16.12 25.12
C PRO A 339 -20.36 17.43 24.46
N ASP A 340 -19.43 18.17 23.85
CA ASP A 340 -19.70 19.39 23.08
C ASP A 340 -20.09 19.12 21.63
N GLY A 341 -20.22 17.83 21.25
CA GLY A 341 -20.53 17.40 19.88
C GLY A 341 -19.37 17.41 18.91
N SER A 342 -18.17 17.81 19.34
CA SER A 342 -16.98 17.73 18.50
C SER A 342 -16.49 16.29 18.35
N LEU A 343 -15.81 15.99 17.22
CA LEU A 343 -15.20 14.70 16.99
C LEU A 343 -13.71 14.72 17.29
N THR A 344 -13.25 13.65 17.87
CA THR A 344 -11.82 13.38 18.01
C THR A 344 -11.52 11.96 17.59
N SER A 345 -10.35 11.75 16.96
CA SER A 345 -9.82 10.42 16.83
C SER A 345 -9.53 9.87 18.23
N PHE A 346 -9.94 8.65 18.49
CA PHE A 346 -9.58 7.97 19.73
C PHE A 346 -9.17 6.54 19.41
N THR A 347 -8.35 6.01 20.25
CA THR A 347 -8.07 4.59 20.27
C THR A 347 -9.18 3.90 21.07
N LEU A 348 -9.58 2.70 20.68
CA LEU A 348 -10.53 1.90 21.47
C LEU A 348 -10.07 1.82 22.92
N ALA A 349 -11.00 2.06 23.84
CA ALA A 349 -10.68 2.28 25.25
C ALA A 349 -10.24 1.03 26.02
N GLY A 350 -10.15 -0.11 25.38
CA GLY A 350 -9.74 -1.39 25.99
C GLY A 350 -9.39 -2.42 24.91
N PRO A 351 -8.95 -3.62 25.36
CA PRO A 351 -8.62 -4.68 24.43
C PRO A 351 -9.86 -5.16 23.66
N ASP A 352 -9.68 -5.46 22.40
CA ASP A 352 -10.73 -5.90 21.51
C ASP A 352 -10.44 -7.25 20.81
N GLU A 353 -11.48 -7.81 20.21
CA GLU A 353 -11.42 -8.96 19.32
C GLU A 353 -12.17 -8.61 18.05
N ARG A 354 -11.53 -8.81 16.89
CA ARG A 354 -12.05 -8.45 15.58
C ARG A 354 -12.20 -9.66 14.69
N HIS A 355 -13.33 -9.73 14.00
CA HIS A 355 -13.60 -10.67 12.93
C HIS A 355 -14.06 -9.89 11.73
N ALA A 356 -13.31 -9.94 10.63
CA ALA A 356 -13.70 -9.29 9.41
C ALA A 356 -13.82 -10.28 8.25
N TYR A 357 -14.72 -9.96 7.31
CA TYR A 357 -14.99 -10.72 6.09
C TYR A 357 -15.00 -9.77 4.91
N SER A 358 -14.51 -10.23 3.77
CA SER A 358 -14.66 -9.53 2.50
C SER A 358 -15.09 -10.50 1.42
N PHE A 359 -15.92 -10.03 0.50
CA PHE A 359 -16.31 -10.74 -0.72
C PHE A 359 -16.21 -9.81 -1.90
N ASP A 360 -15.53 -10.24 -2.94
CA ASP A 360 -15.32 -9.42 -4.13
C ASP A 360 -15.60 -10.16 -5.44
N ALA A 361 -15.96 -9.40 -6.47
CA ALA A 361 -16.11 -9.88 -7.83
C ALA A 361 -15.58 -8.84 -8.81
N TRP A 362 -14.82 -9.31 -9.79
CA TRP A 362 -14.31 -8.48 -10.88
C TRP A 362 -14.61 -9.13 -12.24
N LEU A 363 -15.53 -8.53 -12.96
CA LEU A 363 -15.89 -8.91 -14.33
C LEU A 363 -15.22 -7.96 -15.32
N LYS A 364 -14.51 -8.53 -16.29
CA LYS A 364 -13.94 -7.80 -17.45
C LYS A 364 -14.53 -8.34 -18.73
N ILE A 365 -14.96 -7.45 -19.63
CA ILE A 365 -15.41 -7.81 -20.98
C ILE A 365 -14.93 -6.73 -21.96
N GLY A 366 -13.84 -7.00 -22.65
CA GLY A 366 -13.24 -6.03 -23.59
C GLY A 366 -12.91 -4.69 -22.93
N PRO A 367 -13.56 -3.58 -23.35
CA PRO A 367 -13.33 -2.25 -22.76
C PRO A 367 -14.06 -2.00 -21.44
N PHE A 368 -14.91 -2.91 -20.99
CA PHE A 368 -15.76 -2.78 -19.79
C PHE A 368 -15.21 -3.57 -18.64
N ASP A 369 -15.16 -2.92 -17.45
CA ASP A 369 -14.89 -3.54 -16.17
C ASP A 369 -16.02 -3.24 -15.18
N LEU A 370 -16.42 -4.24 -14.40
CA LEU A 370 -17.33 -4.11 -13.27
C LEU A 370 -16.69 -4.77 -12.04
N ILE A 371 -16.55 -3.99 -10.98
CA ILE A 371 -15.97 -4.43 -9.71
C ILE A 371 -17.00 -4.20 -8.62
N GLY A 372 -17.18 -5.16 -7.73
CA GLY A 372 -17.95 -5.01 -6.51
C GLY A 372 -17.22 -5.67 -5.36
N GLU A 373 -17.28 -5.05 -4.20
CA GLU A 373 -16.71 -5.57 -2.96
C GLU A 373 -17.61 -5.22 -1.78
N TYR A 374 -17.80 -6.16 -0.88
CA TYR A 374 -18.50 -6.02 0.39
C TYR A 374 -17.55 -6.38 1.52
N LEU A 375 -17.50 -5.54 2.54
CA LEU A 375 -16.68 -5.74 3.75
C LEU A 375 -17.57 -5.67 4.98
N ASP A 376 -17.27 -6.51 5.97
CA ASP A 376 -17.95 -6.59 7.25
C ASP A 376 -16.92 -6.81 8.36
N GLU A 377 -16.99 -6.04 9.44
CA GLU A 377 -16.11 -6.15 10.60
C GLU A 377 -16.91 -6.11 11.90
N LYS A 378 -16.75 -7.15 12.72
CA LYS A 378 -17.32 -7.27 14.06
C LYS A 378 -16.24 -7.02 15.09
N VAL A 379 -16.44 -5.99 15.91
CA VAL A 379 -15.53 -5.60 16.98
C VAL A 379 -16.18 -5.86 18.33
N ARG A 380 -15.54 -6.69 19.12
CA ARG A 380 -16.00 -7.07 20.46
C ARG A 380 -15.05 -6.56 21.53
N SER A 381 -15.59 -5.98 22.58
CA SER A 381 -14.80 -5.57 23.74
C SER A 381 -14.43 -6.78 24.58
N ARG A 382 -13.15 -7.06 24.76
CA ARG A 382 -12.67 -8.11 25.67
C ARG A 382 -12.67 -7.71 27.15
N GLY A 383 -12.72 -6.40 27.43
CA GLY A 383 -12.71 -5.83 28.80
C GLY A 383 -13.99 -5.10 29.19
N GLY A 384 -14.99 -5.00 28.32
CA GLY A 384 -16.23 -4.27 28.57
C GLY A 384 -16.05 -2.76 28.63
N ALA A 385 -14.95 -2.24 28.07
CA ALA A 385 -14.66 -0.81 28.08
C ALA A 385 -15.48 -0.01 27.05
N PHE A 386 -16.07 -0.68 26.06
CA PHE A 386 -16.99 -0.14 25.06
C PHE A 386 -18.02 -1.21 24.67
N ASN A 387 -19.07 -0.81 24.03
CA ASN A 387 -20.08 -1.75 23.51
C ASN A 387 -19.56 -2.42 22.23
N ASP A 388 -19.87 -3.71 22.06
CA ASP A 388 -19.65 -4.42 20.80
C ASP A 388 -20.35 -3.70 19.66
N PHE A 389 -19.72 -3.63 18.49
CA PHE A 389 -20.31 -3.02 17.30
C PHE A 389 -19.94 -3.82 16.03
N GLU A 390 -20.67 -3.58 14.97
CA GLU A 390 -20.47 -4.16 13.65
C GLU A 390 -20.42 -3.02 12.63
N ALA A 391 -19.33 -2.97 11.88
CA ALA A 391 -19.14 -2.02 10.79
C ALA A 391 -19.18 -2.76 9.47
N ASN A 392 -19.86 -2.21 8.48
CA ASN A 392 -19.91 -2.83 7.16
C ASN A 392 -19.99 -1.79 6.05
N GLY A 393 -19.68 -2.21 4.85
CA GLY A 393 -19.78 -1.35 3.69
C GLY A 393 -19.57 -2.10 2.40
N PHE A 394 -19.90 -1.43 1.30
CA PHE A 394 -19.66 -1.97 -0.03
C PHE A 394 -19.33 -0.85 -1.00
N TYR A 395 -18.73 -1.24 -2.12
CA TYR A 395 -18.71 -0.41 -3.31
C TYR A 395 -19.00 -1.23 -4.56
N VAL A 396 -19.57 -0.56 -5.56
CA VAL A 396 -19.72 -1.07 -6.93
C VAL A 396 -19.14 -0.03 -7.88
N GLN A 397 -18.22 -0.46 -8.72
CA GLN A 397 -17.52 0.40 -9.67
C GLN A 397 -17.60 -0.17 -11.07
N GLY A 398 -18.13 0.63 -12.00
CA GLY A 398 -18.10 0.34 -13.41
C GLY A 398 -17.12 1.24 -14.13
N SER A 399 -16.44 0.72 -15.14
CA SER A 399 -15.61 1.55 -16.03
C SER A 399 -15.69 1.10 -17.49
N TYR A 400 -15.47 2.04 -18.40
CA TYR A 400 -15.52 1.78 -19.82
C TYR A 400 -14.51 2.63 -20.59
N PHE A 401 -13.72 2.02 -21.46
CA PHE A 401 -12.81 2.73 -22.35
C PHE A 401 -13.56 3.39 -23.50
N LEU A 402 -13.80 4.70 -23.40
CA LEU A 402 -14.39 5.54 -24.47
C LEU A 402 -13.48 5.63 -25.70
N LEU A 403 -12.17 5.74 -25.46
CA LEU A 403 -11.12 5.62 -26.46
C LEU A 403 -10.19 4.49 -26.03
N ALA A 404 -10.04 3.49 -26.87
CA ALA A 404 -9.29 2.27 -26.56
C ALA A 404 -7.93 2.57 -25.93
N LYS A 405 -7.73 2.13 -24.68
CA LYS A 405 -6.51 2.28 -23.88
C LYS A 405 -6.05 3.73 -23.62
N ARG A 406 -6.89 4.73 -23.90
CA ARG A 406 -6.53 6.15 -23.73
C ARG A 406 -7.48 6.92 -22.84
N LEU A 407 -8.77 6.80 -23.03
CA LEU A 407 -9.76 7.53 -22.24
C LEU A 407 -10.75 6.54 -21.65
N GLN A 408 -10.80 6.47 -20.33
CA GLN A 408 -11.71 5.63 -19.56
C GLN A 408 -12.65 6.51 -18.74
N ALA A 409 -13.94 6.23 -18.80
CA ALA A 409 -14.93 6.75 -17.88
C ALA A 409 -15.11 5.76 -16.73
N VAL A 410 -15.31 6.27 -15.54
CA VAL A 410 -15.50 5.49 -14.30
C VAL A 410 -16.71 6.04 -13.56
N ALA A 411 -17.51 5.16 -13.00
CA ALA A 411 -18.56 5.50 -12.03
C ALA A 411 -18.44 4.53 -10.86
N LYS A 412 -18.49 5.05 -9.63
CA LYS A 412 -18.44 4.28 -8.39
C LYS A 412 -19.55 4.75 -7.46
N TRP A 413 -20.24 3.81 -6.86
CA TRP A 413 -21.16 4.01 -5.75
C TRP A 413 -20.66 3.22 -4.56
N GLU A 414 -20.65 3.85 -3.39
CA GLU A 414 -20.12 3.28 -2.17
C GLU A 414 -20.95 3.66 -0.97
N HIS A 415 -20.99 2.77 0.00
CA HIS A 415 -21.67 2.95 1.28
C HIS A 415 -20.82 2.37 2.41
N LEU A 416 -20.73 3.10 3.52
CA LEU A 416 -20.09 2.64 4.75
C LEU A 416 -21.00 2.93 5.93
N ASN A 417 -21.23 1.93 6.76
CA ASN A 417 -21.85 2.05 8.07
C ASN A 417 -20.78 1.73 9.14
N PRO A 418 -20.23 2.72 9.86
CA PRO A 418 -19.27 2.50 10.93
C PRO A 418 -19.82 1.76 12.15
N GLY A 419 -21.15 1.81 12.39
CA GLY A 419 -21.83 1.07 13.44
C GLY A 419 -21.54 1.50 14.87
N GLN A 420 -20.92 2.65 15.05
CA GLN A 420 -20.47 3.13 16.38
C GLN A 420 -21.44 4.11 17.04
N LEU A 421 -22.17 4.88 16.27
CA LEU A 421 -22.89 6.07 16.73
C LEU A 421 -24.41 6.08 16.39
N GLY A 422 -24.97 4.96 16.01
CA GLY A 422 -26.36 4.85 15.63
C GLY A 422 -26.57 5.18 14.15
N SER A 423 -27.05 6.38 13.81
CA SER A 423 -27.15 6.83 12.41
C SER A 423 -25.82 7.45 12.00
N ASP A 424 -24.88 6.65 11.54
CA ASP A 424 -23.55 7.06 11.15
C ASP A 424 -23.16 6.62 9.74
N GLY A 425 -24.14 6.24 8.92
CA GLY A 425 -23.95 5.86 7.53
C GLY A 425 -23.38 6.99 6.67
N ILE A 426 -22.53 6.60 5.72
CA ILE A 426 -21.94 7.51 4.73
C ILE A 426 -22.10 6.86 3.37
N GLU A 427 -22.59 7.62 2.40
CA GLU A 427 -22.80 7.19 1.03
C GLU A 427 -22.13 8.16 0.07
N SER A 428 -21.52 7.66 -0.99
CA SER A 428 -20.92 8.53 -2.00
C SER A 428 -21.10 7.98 -3.41
N VAL A 429 -21.19 8.90 -4.35
CA VAL A 429 -21.14 8.61 -5.79
C VAL A 429 -19.97 9.34 -6.40
N THR A 430 -19.14 8.63 -7.14
CA THR A 430 -18.00 9.20 -7.86
C THR A 430 -18.21 9.04 -9.36
N GLY A 431 -18.04 10.13 -10.11
CA GLY A 431 -17.92 10.11 -11.57
C GLY A 431 -16.53 10.55 -11.99
N GLY A 432 -15.82 9.74 -12.78
CA GLY A 432 -14.42 9.98 -13.10
C GLY A 432 -14.06 9.78 -14.57
N LEU A 433 -12.96 10.43 -14.97
CA LEU A 433 -12.30 10.28 -16.26
C LEU A 433 -10.82 10.05 -16.08
N ASN A 434 -10.29 9.00 -16.69
CA ASN A 434 -8.86 8.67 -16.70
C ASN A 434 -8.30 8.82 -18.12
N TYR A 435 -7.32 9.68 -18.30
CA TYR A 435 -6.61 9.80 -19.57
C TYR A 435 -5.21 9.19 -19.42
N TYR A 436 -4.99 8.09 -20.13
CA TYR A 436 -3.75 7.33 -20.16
C TYR A 436 -2.83 7.87 -21.26
N VAL A 437 -1.87 8.72 -20.87
CA VAL A 437 -0.86 9.25 -21.79
C VAL A 437 0.10 8.13 -22.19
N HIS A 438 0.52 7.32 -21.22
CA HIS A 438 1.46 6.21 -21.38
C HIS A 438 1.10 5.04 -20.44
N GLY A 439 -0.10 4.45 -20.63
CA GLY A 439 -0.66 3.47 -19.73
C GLY A 439 -0.75 4.00 -18.29
N ASP A 440 -0.55 3.15 -17.31
CA ASP A 440 -0.50 3.57 -15.90
C ASP A 440 0.75 4.37 -15.54
N ASN A 441 1.79 4.35 -16.39
CA ASN A 441 3.04 5.06 -16.10
C ASN A 441 2.85 6.59 -16.14
N VAL A 442 2.04 7.09 -17.07
CA VAL A 442 1.69 8.51 -17.09
C VAL A 442 0.20 8.62 -17.36
N LYS A 443 -0.56 8.99 -16.34
CA LYS A 443 -2.00 9.21 -16.47
C LYS A 443 -2.46 10.46 -15.73
N VAL A 444 -3.51 11.07 -16.26
CA VAL A 444 -4.24 12.17 -15.64
C VAL A 444 -5.62 11.66 -15.28
N MET A 445 -6.06 11.92 -14.07
CA MET A 445 -7.36 11.49 -13.55
C MET A 445 -8.13 12.71 -13.07
N ALA A 446 -9.44 12.67 -13.25
CA ALA A 446 -10.36 13.69 -12.75
C ALA A 446 -11.59 12.98 -12.18
N ASP A 447 -11.88 13.20 -10.91
CA ASP A 447 -13.04 12.64 -10.21
C ASP A 447 -13.88 13.78 -9.61
N TYR A 448 -15.19 13.66 -9.78
CA TYR A 448 -16.18 14.41 -9.02
C TYR A 448 -16.85 13.44 -8.05
N VAL A 449 -16.89 13.81 -6.78
CA VAL A 449 -17.45 13.00 -5.70
C VAL A 449 -18.56 13.79 -5.03
N HIS A 450 -19.73 13.19 -4.92
CA HIS A 450 -20.84 13.69 -4.11
C HIS A 450 -21.07 12.73 -2.95
N THR A 451 -21.16 13.27 -1.74
CA THR A 451 -21.30 12.48 -0.51
C THR A 451 -22.51 12.93 0.30
N TRP A 452 -23.23 11.96 0.84
CA TRP A 452 -24.25 12.11 1.87
C TRP A 452 -23.73 11.47 3.15
N SER A 453 -23.95 12.11 4.29
CA SER A 453 -23.45 11.64 5.58
C SER A 453 -24.50 11.78 6.67
N ASP A 454 -25.17 10.67 7.01
CA ASP A 454 -26.06 10.58 8.15
C ASP A 454 -25.34 10.97 9.44
N PHE A 455 -24.06 10.68 9.48
CA PHE A 455 -23.20 11.05 10.59
C PHE A 455 -23.10 12.57 10.78
N ARG A 456 -22.98 13.34 9.70
CA ARG A 456 -22.92 14.80 9.76
C ARG A 456 -24.33 15.39 9.96
N GLU A 457 -25.39 14.76 9.41
CA GLU A 457 -26.77 15.13 9.67
C GLU A 457 -27.09 15.04 11.18
N ALA A 458 -26.62 13.96 11.83
CA ALA A 458 -26.71 13.80 13.28
C ALA A 458 -25.84 14.78 14.09
N HIS A 459 -24.83 15.38 13.46
CA HIS A 459 -23.84 16.28 14.06
C HIS A 459 -23.66 17.57 13.25
N PRO A 460 -24.68 18.47 13.18
CA PRO A 460 -24.67 19.67 12.32
C PRO A 460 -23.50 20.63 12.57
N GLN A 461 -22.88 20.56 13.75
CA GLN A 461 -21.68 21.34 14.09
C GLN A 461 -20.45 20.95 13.25
N LEU A 462 -20.51 19.83 12.51
CA LEU A 462 -19.44 19.37 11.63
C LEU A 462 -19.55 19.96 10.21
N GLY A 463 -20.57 20.76 9.95
CA GLY A 463 -20.88 21.33 8.64
C GLY A 463 -22.00 20.58 7.92
N ASP A 464 -22.14 20.84 6.63
CA ASP A 464 -23.22 20.29 5.82
C ASP A 464 -23.14 18.75 5.74
N ASP A 465 -24.28 18.10 5.71
CA ASP A 465 -24.47 16.65 5.57
C ASP A 465 -24.29 16.15 4.13
N GLN A 466 -24.35 17.07 3.16
CA GLN A 466 -24.08 16.80 1.75
C GLN A 466 -22.96 17.70 1.28
N PHE A 467 -22.02 17.15 0.53
CA PHE A 467 -20.87 17.90 0.06
C PHE A 467 -20.26 17.35 -1.21
N ASP A 468 -19.61 18.23 -1.94
CA ASP A 468 -19.02 17.98 -3.25
C ASP A 468 -17.52 18.13 -3.22
N GLU A 469 -16.84 17.32 -4.02
CA GLU A 469 -15.40 17.38 -4.20
C GLU A 469 -15.00 17.19 -5.67
N LEU A 470 -14.08 18.01 -6.11
CA LEU A 470 -13.38 17.85 -7.39
C LEU A 470 -11.93 17.49 -7.12
N LEU A 471 -11.52 16.35 -7.61
CA LEU A 471 -10.18 15.84 -7.46
C LEU A 471 -9.53 15.70 -8.84
N LEU A 472 -8.32 16.23 -8.99
CA LEU A 472 -7.50 16.02 -10.18
C LEU A 472 -6.19 15.37 -9.75
N ARG A 473 -5.71 14.38 -10.50
CA ARG A 473 -4.43 13.71 -10.24
C ARG A 473 -3.57 13.61 -11.48
N LEU A 474 -2.30 13.97 -11.33
CA LEU A 474 -1.24 13.56 -12.25
C LEU A 474 -0.46 12.42 -11.61
N GLN A 475 -0.36 11.29 -12.30
CA GLN A 475 0.47 10.15 -11.92
C GLN A 475 1.61 9.98 -12.90
N VAL A 476 2.82 9.78 -12.38
CA VAL A 476 4.02 9.47 -13.16
C VAL A 476 4.79 8.36 -12.46
N LEU A 477 5.04 7.25 -13.18
CA LEU A 477 5.91 6.14 -12.77
C LEU A 477 7.21 6.23 -13.57
N PHE A 478 8.33 5.93 -12.94
CA PHE A 478 9.67 5.97 -13.53
C PHE A 478 10.53 4.79 -13.05
#